data_57136ad6ba5fb0ddb86d1948d320fa27
#
_entry.id   57136ad6ba5fb0ddb86d1948d320fa27
#
_cell.length_a   1.000
_cell.length_b   1.000
_cell.length_c   1.000
_cell.angle_alpha   90.00
_cell.angle_beta   90.00
_cell.angle_gamma   90.00
#
_symmetry.space_group_name_H-M   'P 1'
#
loop_
_entity.id
_entity.type
_entity.pdbx_description
1 polymer ?
#
loop_
_entity_poly.entity_id
_entity_poly.type
_entity_poly.pdbx_seq_one_letter_code
_entity_poly.pdbx_strand_id
1 'polypeptide(L)'
;MDFNLTAGVVIWPVVFVTTDLINEYFGKPGVKRISYLTAGLIAYSFIVIFLSMNLPPASWWLDANSTDAAGNYFNIDFAFNKIFGQGQRIIIGSLTAFLIGQLVDVFVFQKLRKITGAKKLWLRATGSTLVSQLVDSFVVLFIAFSGIFTTSQIIAIGITNYIYKFIVAIALTPIIYAGHHAIDKYLGREHAQRMSDEASDDSQSFF
;
A
#
# COMPACT_ATOMS: atom_id res chain seq x y z
N MET A 1 -0.27 9.64 -25.28
CA MET A 1 0.27 8.93 -24.10
C MET A 1 -0.88 8.16 -23.49
N ASP A 2 -0.81 6.85 -23.52
CA ASP A 2 -1.82 6.02 -22.86
C ASP A 2 -1.61 6.10 -21.35
N PHE A 3 -2.68 6.46 -20.64
CA PHE A 3 -2.64 6.65 -19.18
C PHE A 3 -2.94 5.31 -18.52
N ASN A 4 -1.89 4.49 -18.37
CA ASN A 4 -2.01 3.14 -17.81
C ASN A 4 -1.77 3.16 -16.30
N LEU A 5 -2.79 2.80 -15.52
CA LEU A 5 -2.76 2.69 -14.08
C LEU A 5 -3.02 1.24 -13.63
N THR A 6 -2.46 0.86 -12.50
CA THR A 6 -2.82 -0.40 -11.83
C THR A 6 -4.13 -0.26 -11.06
N ALA A 7 -4.95 -1.31 -11.01
CA ALA A 7 -6.22 -1.29 -10.27
C ALA A 7 -6.06 -0.95 -8.77
N GLY A 8 -4.94 -1.32 -8.16
CA GLY A 8 -4.64 -1.01 -6.76
C GLY A 8 -4.58 0.49 -6.43
N VAL A 9 -4.36 1.33 -7.43
CA VAL A 9 -4.32 2.80 -7.27
C VAL A 9 -5.69 3.37 -6.87
N VAL A 10 -6.78 2.71 -7.23
CA VAL A 10 -8.15 3.15 -6.90
C VAL A 10 -8.40 3.12 -5.38
N ILE A 11 -7.84 2.14 -4.67
CA ILE A 11 -8.02 1.99 -3.22
C ILE A 11 -7.01 2.84 -2.44
N TRP A 12 -5.91 3.23 -3.08
CA TRP A 12 -4.82 3.95 -2.44
C TRP A 12 -5.25 5.23 -1.68
N PRO A 13 -6.19 6.06 -2.17
CA PRO A 13 -6.67 7.26 -1.45
C PRO A 13 -7.23 6.95 -0.06
N VAL A 14 -7.99 5.85 0.07
CA VAL A 14 -8.56 5.42 1.35
C VAL A 14 -7.46 5.00 2.32
N VAL A 15 -6.49 4.22 1.83
CA VAL A 15 -5.34 3.77 2.63
C VAL A 15 -4.52 4.98 3.09
N PHE A 16 -4.28 5.95 2.20
CA PHE A 16 -3.51 7.14 2.50
C PHE A 16 -4.15 7.97 3.62
N VAL A 17 -5.44 8.33 3.49
CA VAL A 17 -6.18 9.09 4.51
C VAL A 17 -6.22 8.34 5.84
N THR A 18 -6.51 7.03 5.81
CA THR A 18 -6.58 6.21 7.04
C THR A 18 -5.24 6.14 7.75
N THR A 19 -4.14 5.94 7.00
CA THR A 19 -2.80 5.86 7.58
C THR A 19 -2.38 7.19 8.18
N ASP A 20 -2.72 8.32 7.54
CA ASP A 20 -2.43 9.66 8.03
C ASP A 20 -3.16 9.93 9.36
N LEU A 21 -4.46 9.64 9.43
CA LEU A 21 -5.26 9.76 10.65
C LEU A 21 -4.72 8.87 11.79
N ILE A 22 -4.34 7.63 11.48
CA ILE A 22 -3.73 6.73 12.49
C ILE A 22 -2.41 7.28 12.98
N ASN A 23 -1.58 7.81 12.08
CA ASN A 23 -0.29 8.36 12.45
C ASN A 23 -0.43 9.59 13.35
N GLU A 24 -1.42 10.44 13.12
CA GLU A 24 -1.68 11.64 13.93
C GLU A 24 -2.04 11.31 15.37
N TYR A 25 -2.96 10.37 15.60
CA TYR A 25 -3.49 10.09 16.95
C TYR A 25 -2.76 8.96 17.67
N PHE A 26 -2.09 8.06 16.95
CA PHE A 26 -1.42 6.89 17.53
C PHE A 26 0.09 6.82 17.24
N GLY A 27 0.61 7.77 16.46
CA GLY A 27 2.02 7.89 16.15
C GLY A 27 2.63 6.68 15.44
N LYS A 28 3.95 6.64 15.40
CA LYS A 28 4.72 5.52 14.81
C LYS A 28 4.39 4.16 15.43
N PRO A 29 4.20 4.02 16.74
CA PRO A 29 3.84 2.72 17.35
C PRO A 29 2.50 2.19 16.84
N GLY A 30 1.50 3.06 16.69
CA GLY A 30 0.19 2.69 16.16
C GLY A 30 0.26 2.24 14.69
N VAL A 31 0.90 3.03 13.83
CA VAL A 31 1.13 2.67 12.43
C VAL A 31 1.88 1.34 12.32
N LYS A 32 2.94 1.15 13.10
CA LYS A 32 3.74 -0.07 13.10
C LYS A 32 2.92 -1.30 13.49
N ARG A 33 2.10 -1.20 14.54
CA ARG A 33 1.23 -2.29 15.01
C ARG A 33 0.22 -2.70 13.95
N ILE A 34 -0.47 -1.73 13.33
CA ILE A 34 -1.42 -1.99 12.25
C ILE A 34 -0.72 -2.55 11.01
N SER A 35 0.44 -2.03 10.65
CA SER A 35 1.22 -2.55 9.51
C SER A 35 1.62 -4.01 9.71
N TYR A 36 2.07 -4.41 10.88
CA TYR A 36 2.38 -5.83 11.16
C TYR A 36 1.14 -6.72 11.15
N LEU A 37 0.01 -6.25 11.72
CA LEU A 37 -1.25 -6.99 11.66
C LEU A 37 -1.70 -7.18 10.20
N THR A 38 -1.66 -6.12 9.42
CA THR A 38 -2.01 -6.16 7.98
C THR A 38 -1.08 -7.10 7.21
N ALA A 39 0.22 -7.03 7.43
CA ALA A 39 1.18 -7.94 6.80
C ALA A 39 0.91 -9.41 7.18
N GLY A 40 0.57 -9.69 8.44
CA GLY A 40 0.17 -11.03 8.88
C GLY A 40 -1.11 -11.54 8.20
N LEU A 41 -2.14 -10.69 8.07
CA LEU A 41 -3.38 -11.03 7.38
C LEU A 41 -3.16 -11.25 5.87
N ILE A 42 -2.30 -10.45 5.24
CA ILE A 42 -1.92 -10.62 3.83
C ILE A 42 -1.16 -11.94 3.64
N ALA A 43 -0.20 -12.27 4.53
CA ALA A 43 0.52 -13.53 4.49
C ALA A 43 -0.42 -14.73 4.69
N TYR A 44 -1.38 -14.64 5.59
CA TYR A 44 -2.42 -15.65 5.76
C TYR A 44 -3.26 -15.84 4.49
N SER A 45 -3.73 -14.74 3.90
CA SER A 45 -4.49 -14.79 2.64
C SER A 45 -3.68 -15.40 1.51
N PHE A 46 -2.37 -15.10 1.43
CA PHE A 46 -1.47 -15.72 0.47
C PHE A 46 -1.45 -17.25 0.63
N ILE A 47 -1.27 -17.73 1.85
CA ILE A 47 -1.23 -19.18 2.14
C ILE A 47 -2.55 -19.84 1.74
N VAL A 48 -3.69 -19.27 2.13
CA VAL A 48 -5.03 -19.81 1.80
C VAL A 48 -5.25 -19.88 0.29
N ILE A 49 -4.94 -18.80 -0.43
CA ILE A 49 -5.08 -18.76 -1.90
C ILE A 49 -4.12 -19.77 -2.55
N PHE A 50 -2.87 -19.85 -2.10
CA PHE A 50 -1.89 -20.81 -2.61
C PHE A 50 -2.38 -22.25 -2.44
N LEU A 51 -2.87 -22.60 -1.26
CA LEU A 51 -3.42 -23.93 -0.99
C LEU A 51 -4.64 -24.21 -1.88
N SER A 52 -5.56 -23.23 -2.00
CA SER A 52 -6.77 -23.38 -2.83
C SER A 52 -6.45 -23.62 -4.30
N MET A 53 -5.43 -22.94 -4.84
CA MET A 53 -4.98 -23.14 -6.23
C MET A 53 -4.36 -24.53 -6.49
N ASN A 54 -3.84 -25.18 -5.45
CA ASN A 54 -3.23 -26.51 -5.55
C ASN A 54 -4.20 -27.66 -5.25
N LEU A 55 -5.45 -27.36 -4.87
CA LEU A 55 -6.48 -28.39 -4.70
C LEU A 55 -7.05 -28.81 -6.07
N PRO A 56 -7.31 -30.11 -6.27
CA PRO A 56 -7.99 -30.55 -7.48
C PRO A 56 -9.41 -29.97 -7.54
N PRO A 57 -9.83 -29.38 -8.67
CA PRO A 57 -11.17 -28.82 -8.78
C PRO A 57 -12.23 -29.93 -8.77
N ALA A 58 -13.36 -29.67 -8.12
CA ALA A 58 -14.48 -30.60 -8.11
C ALA A 58 -15.13 -30.69 -9.52
N SER A 59 -15.46 -31.89 -9.97
CA SER A 59 -16.06 -32.11 -11.30
C SER A 59 -17.36 -31.32 -11.48
N TRP A 60 -18.25 -31.34 -10.50
CA TRP A 60 -19.50 -30.61 -10.55
C TRP A 60 -19.32 -29.09 -10.68
N TRP A 61 -18.21 -28.55 -10.12
CA TRP A 61 -17.88 -27.11 -10.23
C TRP A 61 -17.39 -26.78 -11.64
N LEU A 62 -16.57 -27.66 -12.24
CA LEU A 62 -16.12 -27.52 -13.62
C LEU A 62 -17.30 -27.56 -14.61
N ASP A 63 -18.20 -28.55 -14.43
CA ASP A 63 -19.37 -28.75 -15.30
C ASP A 63 -20.33 -27.55 -15.20
N ALA A 64 -20.62 -27.07 -14.00
CA ALA A 64 -21.51 -25.94 -13.77
C ALA A 64 -20.98 -24.61 -14.35
N ASN A 65 -19.67 -24.50 -14.56
CA ASN A 65 -19.02 -23.28 -15.05
C ASN A 65 -18.27 -23.51 -16.38
N SER A 66 -18.74 -24.48 -17.18
CA SER A 66 -18.09 -24.87 -18.45
C SER A 66 -18.38 -23.95 -19.63
N THR A 67 -19.28 -22.96 -19.45
CA THR A 67 -19.63 -22.01 -20.50
C THR A 67 -19.59 -20.56 -19.98
N ASP A 68 -19.22 -19.62 -20.87
CA ASP A 68 -19.32 -18.18 -20.62
C ASP A 68 -20.75 -17.65 -20.84
N ALA A 69 -20.96 -16.35 -20.63
CA ALA A 69 -22.26 -15.69 -20.82
C ALA A 69 -22.76 -15.72 -22.27
N ALA A 70 -21.87 -15.96 -23.24
CA ALA A 70 -22.20 -16.10 -24.66
C ALA A 70 -22.42 -17.57 -25.09
N GLY A 71 -22.27 -18.53 -24.17
CA GLY A 71 -22.42 -19.95 -24.41
C GLY A 71 -21.18 -20.64 -24.98
N ASN A 72 -20.03 -19.96 -25.04
CA ASN A 72 -18.78 -20.57 -25.50
C ASN A 72 -18.12 -21.37 -24.37
N TYR A 73 -17.33 -22.37 -24.72
CA TYR A 73 -16.56 -23.14 -23.76
C TYR A 73 -15.65 -22.25 -22.91
N PHE A 74 -15.73 -22.41 -21.60
CA PHE A 74 -14.95 -21.66 -20.62
C PHE A 74 -14.29 -22.60 -19.61
N ASN A 75 -12.99 -22.46 -19.41
CA ASN A 75 -12.26 -23.22 -18.39
C ASN A 75 -12.13 -22.37 -17.13
N ILE A 76 -13.03 -22.59 -16.17
CA ILE A 76 -13.07 -21.84 -14.91
C ILE A 76 -11.83 -22.10 -14.04
N ASP A 77 -11.28 -23.32 -14.04
CA ASP A 77 -10.07 -23.64 -13.27
C ASP A 77 -8.85 -22.89 -13.80
N PHE A 78 -8.69 -22.86 -15.11
CA PHE A 78 -7.64 -22.04 -15.74
C PHE A 78 -7.79 -20.56 -15.39
N ALA A 79 -9.00 -20.03 -15.46
CA ALA A 79 -9.28 -18.63 -15.13
C ALA A 79 -8.99 -18.32 -13.63
N PHE A 80 -9.43 -19.20 -12.73
CA PHE A 80 -9.16 -19.11 -11.30
C PHE A 80 -7.65 -19.08 -11.03
N ASN A 81 -6.91 -20.03 -11.55
CA ASN A 81 -5.46 -20.12 -11.39
C ASN A 81 -4.73 -18.92 -12.02
N LYS A 82 -5.21 -18.39 -13.14
CA LYS A 82 -4.62 -17.23 -13.81
C LYS A 82 -4.80 -15.96 -12.99
N ILE A 83 -6.02 -15.72 -12.49
CA ILE A 83 -6.36 -14.52 -11.70
C ILE A 83 -5.65 -14.55 -10.34
N PHE A 84 -5.81 -15.62 -9.59
CA PHE A 84 -5.23 -15.73 -8.25
C PHE A 84 -3.71 -15.91 -8.27
N GLY A 85 -3.15 -16.58 -9.28
CA GLY A 85 -1.70 -16.68 -9.45
C GLY A 85 -1.03 -15.33 -9.72
N GLN A 86 -1.68 -14.45 -10.48
CA GLN A 86 -1.21 -13.07 -10.62
C GLN A 86 -1.36 -12.30 -9.30
N GLY A 87 -2.45 -12.49 -8.57
CA GLY A 87 -2.67 -11.91 -7.25
C GLY A 87 -1.56 -12.28 -6.27
N GLN A 88 -1.11 -13.53 -6.26
CA GLN A 88 0.00 -13.98 -5.41
C GLN A 88 1.32 -13.26 -5.71
N ARG A 89 1.64 -13.04 -6.99
CA ARG A 89 2.83 -12.27 -7.37
C ARG A 89 2.75 -10.82 -6.87
N ILE A 90 1.56 -10.22 -6.93
CA ILE A 90 1.31 -8.87 -6.40
C ILE A 90 1.50 -8.85 -4.88
N ILE A 91 1.02 -9.87 -4.15
CA ILE A 91 1.18 -9.99 -2.69
C ILE A 91 2.67 -10.08 -2.32
N ILE A 92 3.44 -10.95 -2.97
CA ILE A 92 4.89 -11.07 -2.74
C ILE A 92 5.58 -9.73 -3.06
N GLY A 93 5.22 -9.11 -4.18
CA GLY A 93 5.75 -7.80 -4.58
C GLY A 93 5.48 -6.73 -3.52
N SER A 94 4.24 -6.67 -3.01
CA SER A 94 3.82 -5.68 -2.01
C SER A 94 4.51 -5.88 -0.66
N LEU A 95 4.64 -7.13 -0.18
CA LEU A 95 5.36 -7.43 1.07
C LEU A 95 6.85 -7.09 0.95
N THR A 96 7.47 -7.45 -0.17
CA THR A 96 8.88 -7.13 -0.44
C THR A 96 9.10 -5.63 -0.53
N ALA A 97 8.23 -4.92 -1.25
CA ALA A 97 8.29 -3.47 -1.40
C ALA A 97 8.08 -2.77 -0.05
N PHE A 98 7.16 -3.24 0.76
CA PHE A 98 6.95 -2.73 2.12
C PHE A 98 8.23 -2.81 2.96
N LEU A 99 8.89 -3.97 2.99
CA LEU A 99 10.13 -4.14 3.75
C LEU A 99 11.26 -3.25 3.22
N ILE A 100 11.45 -3.21 1.90
CA ILE A 100 12.46 -2.35 1.27
C ILE A 100 12.13 -0.88 1.49
N GLY A 101 10.86 -0.49 1.33
CA GLY A 101 10.38 0.86 1.54
C GLY A 101 10.66 1.36 2.96
N GLN A 102 10.41 0.54 3.98
CA GLN A 102 10.72 0.87 5.37
C GLN A 102 12.22 1.11 5.59
N LEU A 103 13.08 0.26 5.02
CA LEU A 103 14.53 0.43 5.12
C LEU A 103 15.00 1.70 4.40
N VAL A 104 14.47 1.97 3.22
CA VAL A 104 14.78 3.18 2.44
C VAL A 104 14.33 4.43 3.17
N ASP A 105 13.13 4.41 3.76
CA ASP A 105 12.60 5.54 4.53
C ASP A 105 13.52 5.90 5.68
N VAL A 106 13.89 4.92 6.51
CA VAL A 106 14.82 5.11 7.64
C VAL A 106 16.17 5.61 7.16
N PHE A 107 16.73 5.01 6.09
CA PHE A 107 18.03 5.39 5.56
C PHE A 107 18.03 6.84 5.05
N VAL A 108 17.03 7.21 4.24
CA VAL A 108 16.92 8.56 3.67
C VAL A 108 16.66 9.58 4.78
N PHE A 109 15.79 9.26 5.74
CA PHE A 109 15.52 10.12 6.89
C PHE A 109 16.81 10.42 7.68
N GLN A 110 17.60 9.39 8.00
CA GLN A 110 18.88 9.56 8.72
C GLN A 110 19.89 10.36 7.90
N LYS A 111 19.97 10.12 6.58
CA LYS A 111 20.87 10.87 5.69
C LYS A 111 20.49 12.35 5.65
N LEU A 112 19.20 12.64 5.51
CA LEU A 112 18.70 14.02 5.55
C LEU A 112 18.93 14.67 6.92
N ARG A 113 18.80 13.93 8.02
CA ARG A 113 19.07 14.42 9.37
C ARG A 113 20.52 14.87 9.53
N LYS A 114 21.48 14.11 9.00
CA LYS A 114 22.91 14.48 9.03
C LYS A 114 23.21 15.78 8.27
N ILE A 115 22.44 16.06 7.21
CA ILE A 115 22.63 17.26 6.37
C ILE A 115 21.89 18.48 6.94
N THR A 116 20.67 18.27 7.47
CA THR A 116 19.78 19.39 7.87
C THR A 116 19.84 19.73 9.37
N GLY A 117 20.49 18.90 10.17
CA GLY A 117 20.51 19.05 11.63
C GLY A 117 19.12 18.94 12.25
N ALA A 118 18.88 19.59 13.40
CA ALA A 118 17.58 19.56 14.09
C ALA A 118 16.49 20.41 13.43
N LYS A 119 16.86 21.35 12.55
CA LYS A 119 15.99 22.48 12.15
C LYS A 119 14.97 22.24 11.03
N LYS A 120 14.88 21.07 10.38
CA LYS A 120 13.98 20.86 9.22
C LYS A 120 13.32 19.49 9.28
N LEU A 121 12.57 19.21 10.36
CA LEU A 121 11.91 17.92 10.57
C LEU A 121 10.97 17.55 9.41
N TRP A 122 10.16 18.52 8.97
CA TRP A 122 9.22 18.31 7.85
C TRP A 122 9.91 17.86 6.55
N LEU A 123 11.07 18.43 6.24
CA LEU A 123 11.82 18.06 5.04
C LEU A 123 12.34 16.62 5.12
N ARG A 124 12.74 16.18 6.31
CA ARG A 124 13.20 14.80 6.52
C ARG A 124 12.06 13.80 6.42
N ALA A 125 10.94 14.09 7.08
CA ALA A 125 9.77 13.24 7.06
C ALA A 125 9.17 13.14 5.63
N THR A 126 8.86 14.28 5.02
CA THR A 126 8.28 14.29 3.66
C THR A 126 9.27 13.77 2.61
N GLY A 127 10.54 14.16 2.70
CA GLY A 127 11.57 13.74 1.73
C GLY A 127 11.85 12.23 1.79
N SER A 128 11.92 11.63 2.98
CA SER A 128 12.11 10.19 3.11
C SER A 128 10.91 9.41 2.59
N THR A 129 9.70 9.87 2.92
CA THR A 129 8.46 9.24 2.45
C THR A 129 8.31 9.32 0.91
N LEU A 130 8.64 10.43 0.29
CA LEU A 130 8.60 10.55 -1.18
C LEU A 130 9.55 9.56 -1.85
N VAL A 131 10.75 9.40 -1.33
CA VAL A 131 11.74 8.45 -1.88
C VAL A 131 11.31 7.01 -1.62
N SER A 132 10.85 6.67 -0.43
CA SER A 132 10.39 5.32 -0.10
C SER A 132 9.17 4.91 -0.91
N GLN A 133 8.21 5.81 -1.15
CA GLN A 133 7.03 5.56 -1.99
C GLN A 133 7.39 5.38 -3.47
N LEU A 134 8.42 6.09 -3.97
CA LEU A 134 8.93 5.85 -5.31
C LEU A 134 9.50 4.43 -5.43
N VAL A 135 10.37 4.04 -4.51
CA VAL A 135 10.99 2.71 -4.49
C VAL A 135 9.92 1.62 -4.33
N ASP A 136 8.97 1.79 -3.39
CA ASP A 136 7.84 0.89 -3.18
C ASP A 136 7.08 0.64 -4.48
N SER A 137 6.69 1.70 -5.17
CA SER A 137 5.91 1.59 -6.41
C SER A 137 6.65 0.79 -7.49
N PHE A 138 7.95 1.00 -7.67
CA PHE A 138 8.72 0.26 -8.67
C PHE A 138 9.00 -1.17 -8.27
N VAL A 139 9.33 -1.44 -6.99
CA VAL A 139 9.58 -2.80 -6.50
C VAL A 139 8.35 -3.68 -6.68
N VAL A 140 7.15 -3.19 -6.31
CA VAL A 140 5.89 -3.92 -6.53
C VAL A 140 5.71 -4.26 -8.01
N LEU A 141 5.85 -3.26 -8.89
CA LEU A 141 5.60 -3.43 -10.32
C LEU A 141 6.59 -4.40 -10.97
N PHE A 142 7.86 -4.31 -10.64
CA PHE A 142 8.87 -5.23 -11.17
C PHE A 142 8.61 -6.67 -10.71
N ILE A 143 8.29 -6.92 -9.44
CA ILE A 143 8.03 -8.27 -8.94
C ILE A 143 6.72 -8.82 -9.53
N ALA A 144 5.64 -8.02 -9.53
CA ALA A 144 4.33 -8.47 -9.96
C ALA A 144 4.25 -8.72 -11.47
N PHE A 145 4.91 -7.89 -12.29
CA PHE A 145 4.69 -7.85 -13.74
C PHE A 145 5.92 -8.19 -14.59
N SER A 146 7.06 -8.51 -14.00
CA SER A 146 8.23 -9.02 -14.73
C SER A 146 7.87 -10.30 -15.49
N GLY A 147 8.21 -10.33 -16.79
CA GLY A 147 7.85 -11.44 -17.68
C GLY A 147 6.41 -11.40 -18.20
N ILE A 148 5.58 -10.44 -17.76
CA ILE A 148 4.25 -10.17 -18.32
C ILE A 148 4.29 -8.92 -19.20
N PHE A 149 4.90 -7.85 -18.68
CA PHE A 149 5.10 -6.59 -19.40
C PHE A 149 6.57 -6.36 -19.72
N THR A 150 6.83 -5.56 -20.74
CA THR A 150 8.19 -5.10 -21.05
C THR A 150 8.67 -4.12 -19.97
N THR A 151 9.99 -4.03 -19.80
CA THR A 151 10.59 -3.08 -18.84
C THR A 151 10.14 -1.65 -19.09
N SER A 152 10.01 -1.24 -20.37
CA SER A 152 9.51 0.09 -20.72
C SER A 152 8.06 0.32 -20.26
N GLN A 153 7.19 -0.68 -20.39
CA GLN A 153 5.81 -0.60 -19.89
C GLN A 153 5.77 -0.51 -18.37
N ILE A 154 6.57 -1.31 -17.67
CA ILE A 154 6.66 -1.28 -16.20
C ILE A 154 7.11 0.11 -15.72
N ILE A 155 8.12 0.69 -16.35
CA ILE A 155 8.60 2.03 -16.01
C ILE A 155 7.53 3.09 -16.29
N ALA A 156 6.87 3.04 -17.44
CA ALA A 156 5.79 3.97 -17.78
C ALA A 156 4.62 3.91 -16.78
N ILE A 157 4.18 2.70 -16.41
CA ILE A 157 3.15 2.49 -15.40
C ILE A 157 3.61 3.01 -14.04
N GLY A 158 4.87 2.75 -13.65
CA GLY A 158 5.44 3.20 -12.39
C GLY A 158 5.46 4.71 -12.24
N ILE A 159 5.90 5.41 -13.27
CA ILE A 159 5.90 6.88 -13.32
C ILE A 159 4.47 7.42 -13.23
N THR A 160 3.54 6.85 -14.00
CA THR A 160 2.14 7.29 -14.01
C THR A 160 1.48 7.06 -12.65
N ASN A 161 1.67 5.90 -12.02
CA ASN A 161 1.18 5.59 -10.68
C ASN A 161 1.76 6.57 -9.63
N TYR A 162 3.04 6.87 -9.72
CA TYR A 162 3.69 7.79 -8.78
C TYR A 162 3.16 9.22 -8.91
N ILE A 163 3.02 9.73 -10.14
CA ILE A 163 2.43 11.05 -10.40
C ILE A 163 0.98 11.10 -9.92
N TYR A 164 0.19 10.07 -10.19
CA TYR A 164 -1.19 9.97 -9.72
C TYR A 164 -1.24 10.03 -8.18
N LYS A 165 -0.48 9.21 -7.48
CA LYS A 165 -0.41 9.21 -6.02
C LYS A 165 -0.06 10.60 -5.46
N PHE A 166 0.89 11.27 -6.09
CA PHE A 166 1.30 12.62 -5.68
C PHE A 166 0.17 13.65 -5.84
N ILE A 167 -0.51 13.66 -6.99
CA ILE A 167 -1.65 14.56 -7.25
C ILE A 167 -2.80 14.27 -6.28
N VAL A 168 -3.12 13.00 -6.09
CA VAL A 168 -4.22 12.59 -5.19
C VAL A 168 -3.89 12.93 -3.73
N ALA A 169 -2.64 12.78 -3.28
CA ALA A 169 -2.25 13.18 -1.93
C ALA A 169 -2.53 14.67 -1.66
N ILE A 170 -2.22 15.53 -2.63
CA ILE A 170 -2.54 16.97 -2.53
C ILE A 170 -4.06 17.19 -2.53
N ALA A 171 -4.80 16.54 -3.42
CA ALA A 171 -6.25 16.69 -3.53
C ALA A 171 -7.01 16.15 -2.29
N LEU A 172 -6.44 15.18 -1.58
CA LEU A 172 -7.02 14.60 -0.36
C LEU A 172 -6.74 15.43 0.92
N THR A 173 -5.84 16.39 0.86
CA THR A 173 -5.51 17.23 2.01
C THR A 173 -6.76 17.81 2.72
N PRO A 174 -7.76 18.41 2.04
CA PRO A 174 -8.97 18.92 2.70
C PRO A 174 -9.81 17.80 3.33
N ILE A 175 -9.80 16.58 2.77
CA ILE A 175 -10.51 15.42 3.32
C ILE A 175 -9.83 14.96 4.62
N ILE A 176 -8.51 14.97 4.67
CA ILE A 176 -7.73 14.67 5.88
C ILE A 176 -8.10 15.66 6.99
N TYR A 177 -8.12 16.98 6.71
CA TYR A 177 -8.55 17.98 7.67
C TYR A 177 -10.00 17.79 8.15
N ALA A 178 -10.90 17.40 7.26
CA ALA A 178 -12.28 17.08 7.64
C ALA A 178 -12.35 15.85 8.55
N GLY A 179 -11.53 14.83 8.28
CA GLY A 179 -11.38 13.63 9.12
C GLY A 179 -10.87 13.98 10.53
N HIS A 180 -9.81 14.78 10.61
CA HIS A 180 -9.31 15.30 11.90
C HIS A 180 -10.39 16.05 12.67
N HIS A 181 -11.08 16.99 12.01
CA HIS A 181 -12.16 17.73 12.65
C HIS A 181 -13.29 16.82 13.19
N ALA A 182 -13.65 15.77 12.45
CA ALA A 182 -14.66 14.82 12.88
C ALA A 182 -14.20 13.99 14.10
N ILE A 183 -12.95 13.54 14.11
CA ILE A 183 -12.35 12.80 15.22
C ILE A 183 -12.22 13.69 16.46
N ASP A 184 -11.71 14.91 16.31
CA ASP A 184 -11.59 15.88 17.41
C ASP A 184 -12.94 16.21 18.05
N LYS A 185 -13.97 16.30 17.23
CA LYS A 185 -15.34 16.50 17.71
C LYS A 185 -15.88 15.28 18.46
N TYR A 186 -15.56 14.08 18.00
CA TYR A 186 -16.02 12.81 18.61
C TYR A 186 -15.32 12.54 19.93
N LEU A 187 -14.00 12.71 20.00
CA LEU A 187 -13.18 12.44 21.19
C LEU A 187 -13.24 13.59 22.21
N GLY A 188 -13.62 14.79 21.78
CA GLY A 188 -13.42 16.01 22.53
C GLY A 188 -12.03 16.59 22.29
N ARG A 189 -11.96 17.90 22.03
CA ARG A 189 -10.72 18.59 21.61
C ARG A 189 -9.53 18.38 22.56
N GLU A 190 -9.78 18.40 23.87
CA GLU A 190 -8.72 18.21 24.87
C GLU A 190 -8.10 16.80 24.81
N HIS A 191 -8.93 15.78 24.64
CA HIS A 191 -8.48 14.41 24.57
C HIS A 191 -7.76 14.12 23.24
N ALA A 192 -8.32 14.59 22.13
CA ALA A 192 -7.71 14.46 20.80
C ALA A 192 -6.32 15.13 20.76
N GLN A 193 -6.21 16.35 21.30
CA GLN A 193 -4.94 17.07 21.37
C GLN A 193 -3.91 16.31 22.20
N ARG A 194 -4.30 15.77 23.36
CA ARG A 194 -3.41 14.98 24.20
C ARG A 194 -2.90 13.74 23.48
N MET A 195 -3.76 13.01 22.76
CA MET A 195 -3.36 11.86 21.96
C MET A 195 -2.34 12.24 20.87
N SER A 196 -2.58 13.34 20.17
CA SER A 196 -1.67 13.83 19.13
C SER A 196 -0.31 14.26 19.72
N ASP A 197 -0.32 14.93 20.87
CA ASP A 197 0.92 15.33 21.56
C ASP A 197 1.71 14.11 22.03
N GLU A 198 1.07 13.12 22.66
CA GLU A 198 1.69 11.86 23.07
C GLU A 198 2.25 11.08 21.86
N ALA A 199 1.52 11.00 20.76
CA ALA A 199 1.97 10.38 19.52
C ALA A 199 3.20 11.06 18.92
N SER A 200 3.28 12.39 19.06
CA SER A 200 4.42 13.20 18.63
C SER A 200 5.66 12.97 19.52
N ASP A 201 5.49 12.90 20.84
CA ASP A 201 6.57 12.67 21.81
C ASP A 201 7.14 11.25 21.68
N ASP A 202 6.31 10.22 21.55
CA ASP A 202 6.74 8.84 21.27
C ASP A 202 7.53 8.73 19.96
N SER A 203 7.25 9.60 18.99
CA SER A 203 8.04 9.67 17.76
C SER A 203 9.45 10.21 17.97
N GLN A 204 9.68 10.97 19.03
CA GLN A 204 10.98 11.56 19.38
C GLN A 204 11.81 10.67 20.31
N SER A 205 11.18 9.79 21.12
CA SER A 205 11.85 8.99 22.13
C SER A 205 12.64 7.79 21.57
N PHE A 206 12.60 7.51 20.29
CA PHE A 206 13.32 6.41 19.65
C PHE A 206 14.67 6.81 19.02
N PHE A 207 15.32 7.85 19.57
CA PHE A 207 16.69 8.22 19.18
C PHE A 207 17.55 8.56 20.40
#